data_6fc4b16feacfce30ae47aaa5f52541fa
#
_entry.id   6fc4b16feacfce30ae47aaa5f52541fa
#
_cell.length_a   1.000
_cell.length_b   1.000
_cell.length_c   1.000
_cell.angle_alpha   90.00
_cell.angle_beta   90.00
_cell.angle_gamma   90.00
#
_symmetry.space_group_name_H-M   'P 1'
#
loop_
_entity.id
_entity.type
_entity.pdbx_description
1 polymer ?
#
loop_
_entity_poly.entity_id
_entity_poly.type
_entity_poly.pdbx_seq_one_letter_code
_entity_poly.pdbx_strand_id
1 'polypeptide(L)'
;DANTMERYGMLSAVLMERAALTAAEEALRYLPEKRKRFLIVCGTGNNGGDGLAIARLLFLKGQEVTMLFPGKEEKCSVEAARQLGIVRRYGIPLVTQMPEGDFDVVIDAIFGIGLDREVGGVYRDLILQMNRMPAWKMAVDISSGISADDGAVLGCAFRADLTVTFGFAKVGQLLYPGAEYTGELKVKDIGIDGHSLFEIRPELCCLEPGDLAGLLPRRTDHSNKGSYGKLLIVAGSRNMAGAAAFSARAAYRTGSGLVKVVTEECNREIIQTLAPEAVLAVYTEETEMEAFIREQLAWADAVAAGPGLGRSEAAEKTVRTILSEAEVPCLLDADALNILAEHPGWLKGHACGLILTPHLGEMSRLTGTGIPEIQKKIISVADQFANEYDVITVLKDARTVIGIPGGSCYLNLTGNHGMATAGAGDVLSGIIGSLLGQGLDPESAAPLGVLPHGMAGDAAAAQTGKRSLMASDLVEGLAAVLREL
;
A
#
# COMPACT_ATOMS: atom_id res chain seq x y z
N ASP A 1 -20.84 4.78 8.58
CA ASP A 1 -21.98 4.43 9.46
C ASP A 1 -22.97 5.58 9.59
N ALA A 2 -22.54 6.79 10.00
CA ALA A 2 -23.45 7.93 10.24
C ALA A 2 -24.34 8.22 9.03
N ASN A 3 -23.77 8.37 7.82
CA ASN A 3 -24.55 8.61 6.61
C ASN A 3 -25.55 7.48 6.31
N THR A 4 -25.14 6.23 6.50
CA THR A 4 -26.01 5.06 6.29
C THR A 4 -27.21 5.08 7.25
N MET A 5 -26.97 5.47 8.50
CA MET A 5 -28.03 5.56 9.53
C MET A 5 -28.89 6.82 9.36
N GLU A 6 -28.30 7.99 9.21
CA GLU A 6 -29.00 9.27 9.24
C GLU A 6 -29.69 9.60 7.91
N ARG A 7 -29.07 9.28 6.77
CA ARG A 7 -29.62 9.62 5.45
C ARG A 7 -30.42 8.49 4.81
N TYR A 8 -29.95 7.24 4.96
CA TYR A 8 -30.64 6.09 4.39
C TYR A 8 -31.56 5.36 5.37
N GLY A 9 -31.58 5.77 6.66
CA GLY A 9 -32.49 5.26 7.67
C GLY A 9 -32.20 3.82 8.14
N MET A 10 -30.99 3.30 7.88
CA MET A 10 -30.58 1.98 8.36
C MET A 10 -30.43 2.01 9.88
N LEU A 11 -31.09 1.07 10.58
CA LEU A 11 -30.97 1.01 12.04
C LEU A 11 -29.61 0.47 12.47
N SER A 12 -28.99 1.09 13.47
CA SER A 12 -27.71 0.68 14.06
C SER A 12 -27.71 -0.81 14.49
N ALA A 13 -28.82 -1.27 15.06
CA ALA A 13 -29.00 -2.69 15.43
C ALA A 13 -28.95 -3.66 14.23
N VAL A 14 -29.38 -3.21 13.04
CA VAL A 14 -29.30 -4.02 11.80
C VAL A 14 -27.86 -4.10 11.32
N LEU A 15 -27.12 -3.00 11.34
CA LEU A 15 -25.69 -3.00 10.98
C LEU A 15 -24.88 -3.90 11.91
N MET A 16 -25.11 -3.79 13.24
CA MET A 16 -24.45 -4.65 14.24
C MET A 16 -24.77 -6.13 14.04
N GLU A 17 -26.03 -6.49 13.77
CA GLU A 17 -26.41 -7.88 13.53
C GLU A 17 -25.76 -8.43 12.26
N ARG A 18 -25.68 -7.64 11.18
CA ARG A 18 -24.98 -8.05 9.95
C ARG A 18 -23.47 -8.20 10.17
N ALA A 19 -22.85 -7.28 10.90
CA ALA A 19 -21.44 -7.35 11.29
C ALA A 19 -21.15 -8.62 12.09
N ALA A 20 -21.95 -8.86 13.12
CA ALA A 20 -21.80 -10.06 13.95
C ALA A 20 -22.03 -11.37 13.17
N LEU A 21 -23.01 -11.39 12.26
CA LEU A 21 -23.29 -12.57 11.44
C LEU A 21 -22.11 -12.93 10.54
N THR A 22 -21.58 -11.95 9.80
CA THR A 22 -20.46 -12.17 8.89
C THR A 22 -19.17 -12.56 9.65
N ALA A 23 -18.92 -11.96 10.82
CA ALA A 23 -17.78 -12.32 11.66
C ALA A 23 -17.90 -13.72 12.26
N ALA A 24 -19.09 -14.11 12.73
CA ALA A 24 -19.35 -15.46 13.23
C ALA A 24 -19.21 -16.53 12.12
N GLU A 25 -19.65 -16.23 10.91
CA GLU A 25 -19.46 -17.10 9.75
C GLU A 25 -18.00 -17.29 9.39
N GLU A 26 -17.21 -16.23 9.39
CA GLU A 26 -15.76 -16.33 9.15
C GLU A 26 -15.06 -17.15 10.24
N ALA A 27 -15.39 -16.92 11.52
CA ALA A 27 -14.84 -17.73 12.60
C ALA A 27 -15.12 -19.23 12.44
N LEU A 28 -16.30 -19.59 11.97
CA LEU A 28 -16.69 -20.99 11.73
C LEU A 28 -16.01 -21.59 10.49
N ARG A 29 -15.70 -20.80 9.45
CA ARG A 29 -15.01 -21.26 8.23
C ARG A 29 -13.59 -21.76 8.52
N TYR A 30 -12.88 -21.11 9.43
CA TYR A 30 -11.51 -21.50 9.78
C TYR A 30 -11.44 -22.77 10.62
N LEU A 31 -12.57 -23.26 11.16
CA LEU A 31 -12.61 -24.37 12.09
C LEU A 31 -13.78 -25.32 11.76
N PRO A 32 -13.81 -25.94 10.56
CA PRO A 32 -15.03 -26.53 10.01
C PRO A 32 -15.55 -27.80 10.69
N GLU A 33 -14.80 -28.51 11.55
CA GLU A 33 -15.15 -29.91 11.81
C GLU A 33 -15.47 -30.32 13.25
N LYS A 34 -15.51 -29.43 14.26
CA LYS A 34 -15.88 -29.83 15.63
C LYS A 34 -16.50 -28.68 16.43
N ARG A 35 -17.28 -29.04 17.45
CA ARG A 35 -17.65 -28.12 18.52
C ARG A 35 -16.37 -27.54 19.14
N LYS A 36 -16.22 -26.21 19.09
CA LYS A 36 -15.05 -25.47 19.56
C LYS A 36 -15.37 -24.67 20.80
N ARG A 37 -14.33 -24.43 21.60
CA ARG A 37 -14.40 -23.58 22.80
C ARG A 37 -13.94 -22.19 22.43
N PHE A 38 -14.86 -21.23 22.48
CA PHE A 38 -14.63 -19.83 22.17
C PHE A 38 -14.52 -19.01 23.44
N LEU A 39 -13.47 -18.19 23.55
CA LEU A 39 -13.38 -17.08 24.49
C LEU A 39 -13.59 -15.78 23.70
N ILE A 40 -14.63 -15.01 24.07
CA ILE A 40 -14.91 -13.71 23.42
C ILE A 40 -14.75 -12.63 24.47
N VAL A 41 -13.80 -11.71 24.24
CA VAL A 41 -13.48 -10.62 25.16
C VAL A 41 -14.08 -9.34 24.64
N CYS A 42 -15.06 -8.79 25.41
CA CYS A 42 -15.87 -7.67 24.97
C CYS A 42 -15.59 -6.41 25.79
N GLY A 43 -15.48 -5.29 25.09
CA GLY A 43 -15.52 -3.95 25.69
C GLY A 43 -16.94 -3.45 25.94
N THR A 44 -17.08 -2.21 26.37
CA THR A 44 -18.37 -1.55 26.66
C THR A 44 -18.90 -0.74 25.46
N GLY A 45 -18.10 -0.52 24.42
CA GLY A 45 -18.47 0.19 23.20
C GLY A 45 -19.24 -0.67 22.19
N ASN A 46 -19.46 -0.13 20.98
CA ASN A 46 -20.16 -0.82 19.91
C ASN A 46 -19.40 -2.08 19.46
N ASN A 47 -18.06 -2.05 19.39
CA ASN A 47 -17.26 -3.24 19.10
C ASN A 47 -17.51 -4.37 20.12
N GLY A 48 -17.64 -4.03 21.42
CA GLY A 48 -18.09 -4.98 22.44
C GLY A 48 -19.50 -5.51 22.16
N GLY A 49 -20.40 -4.66 21.66
CA GLY A 49 -21.73 -5.06 21.20
C GLY A 49 -21.69 -6.08 20.06
N ASP A 50 -20.82 -5.88 19.08
CA ASP A 50 -20.58 -6.85 17.99
C ASP A 50 -20.08 -8.17 18.55
N GLY A 51 -19.12 -8.15 19.49
CA GLY A 51 -18.63 -9.35 20.19
C GLY A 51 -19.72 -10.11 20.95
N LEU A 52 -20.61 -9.38 21.65
CA LEU A 52 -21.76 -9.97 22.34
C LEU A 52 -22.73 -10.64 21.37
N ALA A 53 -22.99 -10.02 20.23
CA ALA A 53 -23.84 -10.58 19.19
C ALA A 53 -23.20 -11.82 18.54
N ILE A 54 -21.88 -11.78 18.26
CA ILE A 54 -21.10 -12.94 17.77
C ILE A 54 -21.21 -14.11 18.75
N ALA A 55 -21.04 -13.85 20.04
CA ALA A 55 -21.17 -14.87 21.08
C ALA A 55 -22.51 -15.60 21.03
N ARG A 56 -23.61 -14.86 20.92
CA ARG A 56 -24.96 -15.40 20.78
C ARG A 56 -25.09 -16.25 19.50
N LEU A 57 -24.58 -15.76 18.37
CA LEU A 57 -24.67 -16.47 17.10
C LEU A 57 -23.89 -17.78 17.11
N LEU A 58 -22.69 -17.79 17.65
CA LEU A 58 -21.88 -19.00 17.82
C LEU A 58 -22.53 -19.99 18.78
N PHE A 59 -23.09 -19.53 19.89
CA PHE A 59 -23.83 -20.36 20.84
C PHE A 59 -25.05 -21.04 20.17
N LEU A 60 -25.85 -20.29 19.40
CA LEU A 60 -26.98 -20.82 18.64
C LEU A 60 -26.57 -21.82 17.54
N LYS A 61 -25.31 -21.75 17.07
CA LYS A 61 -24.72 -22.75 16.16
C LYS A 61 -24.13 -23.95 16.89
N GLY A 62 -24.37 -24.09 18.23
CA GLY A 62 -23.95 -25.22 19.03
C GLY A 62 -22.50 -25.19 19.51
N GLN A 63 -21.83 -24.05 19.39
CA GLN A 63 -20.47 -23.87 19.89
C GLN A 63 -20.46 -23.68 21.42
N GLU A 64 -19.31 -23.97 22.06
CA GLU A 64 -19.11 -23.71 23.48
C GLU A 64 -18.52 -22.31 23.65
N VAL A 65 -19.28 -21.39 24.22
CA VAL A 65 -18.92 -19.97 24.27
C VAL A 65 -18.82 -19.53 25.72
N THR A 66 -17.67 -18.91 26.05
CA THR A 66 -17.45 -18.16 27.29
C THR A 66 -17.17 -16.70 26.94
N MET A 67 -17.87 -15.81 27.60
CA MET A 67 -17.67 -14.37 27.41
C MET A 67 -16.96 -13.77 28.58
N LEU A 68 -15.93 -12.98 28.28
CA LEU A 68 -15.21 -12.17 29.26
C LEU A 68 -15.62 -10.69 29.08
N PHE A 69 -16.30 -10.16 30.06
CA PHE A 69 -16.76 -8.76 30.08
C PHE A 69 -16.28 -8.06 31.35
N PRO A 70 -15.09 -7.42 31.33
CA PRO A 70 -14.50 -6.76 32.51
C PRO A 70 -15.06 -5.38 32.76
N GLY A 71 -15.88 -4.87 31.82
CA GLY A 71 -16.45 -3.52 31.88
C GLY A 71 -17.64 -3.38 32.84
N LYS A 72 -18.01 -2.15 33.13
CA LYS A 72 -19.22 -1.83 33.88
C LYS A 72 -20.40 -1.61 32.94
N GLU A 73 -21.54 -2.17 33.22
CA GLU A 73 -22.75 -2.09 32.38
C GLU A 73 -23.23 -0.65 32.16
N GLU A 74 -23.09 0.18 33.18
CA GLU A 74 -23.49 1.59 33.09
C GLU A 74 -22.67 2.40 32.08
N LYS A 75 -21.55 1.82 31.63
CA LYS A 75 -20.68 2.40 30.58
C LYS A 75 -20.94 1.83 29.19
N CYS A 76 -21.88 0.90 29.06
CA CYS A 76 -22.22 0.32 27.76
C CYS A 76 -22.84 1.35 26.82
N SER A 77 -22.48 1.24 25.53
CA SER A 77 -23.29 1.85 24.48
C SER A 77 -24.70 1.24 24.47
N VAL A 78 -25.65 1.95 23.86
CA VAL A 78 -27.05 1.47 23.79
C VAL A 78 -27.12 0.09 23.17
N GLU A 79 -26.38 -0.15 22.10
CA GLU A 79 -26.41 -1.44 21.40
C GLU A 79 -25.67 -2.53 22.21
N ALA A 80 -24.54 -2.23 22.84
CA ALA A 80 -23.85 -3.18 23.69
C ALA A 80 -24.70 -3.59 24.90
N ALA A 81 -25.40 -2.65 25.54
CA ALA A 81 -26.33 -2.95 26.64
C ALA A 81 -27.48 -3.86 26.20
N ARG A 82 -28.04 -3.60 25.00
CA ARG A 82 -29.10 -4.44 24.40
C ARG A 82 -28.59 -5.86 24.17
N GLN A 83 -27.44 -6.05 23.55
CA GLN A 83 -26.86 -7.36 23.29
C GLN A 83 -26.50 -8.10 24.59
N LEU A 84 -25.96 -7.41 25.61
CA LEU A 84 -25.67 -7.98 26.91
C LEU A 84 -26.93 -8.54 27.59
N GLY A 85 -28.06 -7.82 27.49
CA GLY A 85 -29.35 -8.30 27.96
C GLY A 85 -29.83 -9.57 27.23
N ILE A 86 -29.59 -9.66 25.94
CA ILE A 86 -29.94 -10.85 25.13
C ILE A 86 -29.09 -12.06 25.53
N VAL A 87 -27.77 -11.88 25.61
CA VAL A 87 -26.82 -12.93 25.99
C VAL A 87 -27.18 -13.56 27.34
N ARG A 88 -27.54 -12.73 28.32
CA ARG A 88 -27.98 -13.22 29.65
C ARG A 88 -29.24 -14.07 29.59
N ARG A 89 -30.21 -13.67 28.74
CA ARG A 89 -31.45 -14.45 28.57
C ARG A 89 -31.20 -15.83 27.93
N TYR A 90 -30.16 -15.95 27.10
CA TYR A 90 -29.71 -17.25 26.56
C TYR A 90 -28.89 -18.07 27.56
N GLY A 91 -28.50 -17.52 28.70
CA GLY A 91 -27.71 -18.19 29.71
C GLY A 91 -26.26 -18.48 29.27
N ILE A 92 -25.72 -17.67 28.34
CA ILE A 92 -24.32 -17.82 27.90
C ILE A 92 -23.39 -17.45 29.06
N PRO A 93 -22.37 -18.27 29.38
CA PRO A 93 -21.43 -18.00 30.46
C PRO A 93 -20.77 -16.62 30.31
N LEU A 94 -20.92 -15.76 31.33
CA LEU A 94 -20.38 -14.42 31.39
C LEU A 94 -19.49 -14.27 32.62
N VAL A 95 -18.22 -14.00 32.42
CA VAL A 95 -17.20 -13.81 33.47
C VAL A 95 -16.57 -12.44 33.41
N THR A 96 -16.02 -11.97 34.53
CA THR A 96 -15.37 -10.65 34.65
C THR A 96 -13.86 -10.72 34.76
N GLN A 97 -13.32 -11.92 34.89
CA GLN A 97 -11.88 -12.20 34.97
C GLN A 97 -11.54 -13.31 33.96
N MET A 98 -10.27 -13.36 33.55
CA MET A 98 -9.78 -14.40 32.64
C MET A 98 -10.13 -15.78 33.18
N PRO A 99 -10.94 -16.60 32.47
CA PRO A 99 -11.30 -17.92 32.90
C PRO A 99 -10.11 -18.88 32.79
N GLU A 100 -10.08 -19.90 33.67
CA GLU A 100 -9.15 -20.99 33.55
C GLU A 100 -9.56 -21.96 32.45
N GLY A 101 -8.59 -22.64 31.86
CA GLY A 101 -8.80 -23.66 30.82
C GLY A 101 -8.27 -23.23 29.45
N ASP A 102 -8.35 -24.18 28.52
CA ASP A 102 -7.90 -23.97 27.14
C ASP A 102 -9.08 -23.56 26.28
N PHE A 103 -8.82 -22.68 25.32
CA PHE A 103 -9.76 -22.27 24.29
C PHE A 103 -9.17 -22.56 22.91
N ASP A 104 -10.01 -22.97 21.98
CA ASP A 104 -9.59 -23.18 20.60
C ASP A 104 -9.51 -21.86 19.84
N VAL A 105 -10.37 -20.90 20.22
CA VAL A 105 -10.51 -19.59 19.57
C VAL A 105 -10.62 -18.50 20.62
N VAL A 106 -9.86 -17.41 20.41
CA VAL A 106 -9.98 -16.16 21.16
C VAL A 106 -10.43 -15.06 20.23
N ILE A 107 -11.53 -14.40 20.55
CA ILE A 107 -12.08 -13.27 19.78
C ILE A 107 -11.90 -11.98 20.58
N ASP A 108 -11.20 -11.04 19.99
CA ASP A 108 -11.03 -9.69 20.48
C ASP A 108 -12.14 -8.78 19.95
N ALA A 109 -12.98 -8.31 20.86
CA ALA A 109 -14.01 -7.32 20.64
C ALA A 109 -13.97 -6.23 21.73
N ILE A 110 -12.74 -5.84 22.17
CA ILE A 110 -12.59 -4.88 23.25
C ILE A 110 -12.73 -3.45 22.74
N PHE A 111 -11.85 -3.04 21.82
CA PHE A 111 -11.83 -1.68 21.28
C PHE A 111 -11.95 -1.74 19.74
N GLY A 112 -12.78 -0.85 19.19
CA GLY A 112 -12.88 -0.59 17.76
C GLY A 112 -12.19 0.72 17.37
N ILE A 113 -12.61 1.32 16.27
CA ILE A 113 -12.02 2.54 15.67
C ILE A 113 -12.02 3.78 16.57
N GLY A 114 -12.80 3.82 17.64
CA GLY A 114 -12.87 4.96 18.56
C GLY A 114 -11.76 4.99 19.64
N LEU A 115 -10.72 4.18 19.52
CA LEU A 115 -9.61 4.19 20.47
C LEU A 115 -8.62 5.31 20.13
N ASP A 116 -8.51 6.31 21.01
CA ASP A 116 -7.70 7.53 20.84
C ASP A 116 -6.58 7.70 21.89
N ARG A 117 -6.41 6.70 22.77
CA ARG A 117 -5.48 6.76 23.90
C ARG A 117 -4.77 5.41 24.13
N GLU A 118 -3.66 5.46 24.84
CA GLU A 118 -2.94 4.24 25.23
C GLU A 118 -3.81 3.28 26.06
N VAL A 119 -3.74 2.01 25.73
CA VAL A 119 -4.41 0.92 26.45
C VAL A 119 -3.70 0.68 27.76
N GLY A 120 -4.41 0.84 28.86
CA GLY A 120 -3.90 0.64 30.22
C GLY A 120 -4.81 -0.23 31.11
N GLY A 121 -4.37 -0.46 32.35
CA GLY A 121 -5.14 -1.17 33.37
C GLY A 121 -5.54 -2.57 32.96
N VAL A 122 -6.74 -2.99 33.35
CA VAL A 122 -7.26 -4.35 33.13
C VAL A 122 -7.24 -4.77 31.65
N TYR A 123 -7.52 -3.88 30.73
CA TYR A 123 -7.55 -4.22 29.31
C TYR A 123 -6.15 -4.50 28.74
N ARG A 124 -5.13 -3.78 29.20
CA ARG A 124 -3.74 -4.09 28.85
C ARG A 124 -3.36 -5.50 29.28
N ASP A 125 -3.68 -5.85 30.54
CA ASP A 125 -3.34 -7.17 31.08
C ASP A 125 -4.09 -8.29 30.34
N LEU A 126 -5.35 -8.07 29.97
CA LEU A 126 -6.14 -9.02 29.18
C LEU A 126 -5.57 -9.19 27.77
N ILE A 127 -5.24 -8.13 27.05
CA ILE A 127 -4.64 -8.22 25.71
C ILE A 127 -3.34 -9.00 25.76
N LEU A 128 -2.47 -8.75 26.75
CA LEU A 128 -1.22 -9.48 26.92
C LEU A 128 -1.44 -10.95 27.25
N GLN A 129 -2.48 -11.30 28.02
CA GLN A 129 -2.86 -12.69 28.29
C GLN A 129 -3.40 -13.37 27.04
N MET A 130 -4.34 -12.74 26.32
CA MET A 130 -4.89 -13.27 25.06
C MET A 130 -3.80 -13.55 24.01
N ASN A 131 -2.81 -12.67 23.89
CA ASN A 131 -1.68 -12.86 22.98
C ASN A 131 -0.83 -14.10 23.30
N ARG A 132 -0.76 -14.52 24.59
CA ARG A 132 0.00 -15.70 25.03
C ARG A 132 -0.77 -17.00 24.92
N MET A 133 -2.10 -16.95 24.72
CA MET A 133 -2.91 -18.16 24.61
C MET A 133 -2.57 -18.93 23.32
N PRO A 134 -2.42 -20.26 23.38
CA PRO A 134 -2.18 -21.12 22.22
C PRO A 134 -3.50 -21.39 21.46
N ALA A 135 -4.23 -20.35 21.14
CA ALA A 135 -5.52 -20.39 20.45
C ALA A 135 -5.42 -19.63 19.12
N TRP A 136 -6.27 -19.97 18.19
CA TRP A 136 -6.45 -19.14 17.00
C TRP A 136 -7.15 -17.82 17.38
N LYS A 137 -6.71 -16.73 16.81
CA LYS A 137 -7.02 -15.37 17.25
C LYS A 137 -7.74 -14.57 16.18
N MET A 138 -8.91 -14.05 16.50
CA MET A 138 -9.68 -13.18 15.60
C MET A 138 -9.94 -11.82 16.24
N ALA A 139 -9.73 -10.75 15.50
CA ALA A 139 -10.16 -9.42 15.88
C ALA A 139 -11.46 -9.02 15.16
N VAL A 140 -12.35 -8.36 15.89
CA VAL A 140 -13.59 -7.79 15.38
C VAL A 140 -13.33 -6.33 15.04
N ASP A 141 -13.60 -5.95 13.82
CA ASP A 141 -13.40 -4.64 13.20
C ASP A 141 -11.92 -4.25 13.10
N ILE A 142 -11.21 -4.06 14.19
CA ILE A 142 -9.78 -3.75 14.27
C ILE A 142 -9.16 -4.38 15.51
N SER A 143 -7.91 -4.82 15.43
CA SER A 143 -7.18 -5.33 16.58
C SER A 143 -7.10 -4.29 17.69
N SER A 144 -7.58 -4.64 18.89
CA SER A 144 -7.58 -3.73 20.04
C SER A 144 -6.19 -3.23 20.35
N GLY A 145 -6.03 -1.91 20.47
CA GLY A 145 -4.76 -1.24 20.71
C GLY A 145 -4.07 -0.71 19.46
N ILE A 146 -4.65 -0.90 18.27
CA ILE A 146 -4.20 -0.28 17.03
C ILE A 146 -5.03 0.97 16.72
N SER A 147 -4.34 2.07 16.42
CA SER A 147 -4.97 3.29 15.90
C SER A 147 -5.54 3.04 14.50
N ALA A 148 -6.80 3.38 14.28
CA ALA A 148 -7.47 3.19 13.00
C ALA A 148 -6.93 4.11 11.90
N ASP A 149 -6.35 5.26 12.26
CA ASP A 149 -5.97 6.32 11.33
C ASP A 149 -4.54 6.16 10.79
N ASP A 150 -3.60 5.65 11.61
CA ASP A 150 -2.18 5.58 11.25
C ASP A 150 -1.49 4.24 11.56
N GLY A 151 -2.19 3.29 12.20
CA GLY A 151 -1.65 1.98 12.56
C GLY A 151 -0.69 1.99 13.76
N ALA A 152 -0.59 3.08 14.49
CA ALA A 152 0.23 3.14 15.69
C ALA A 152 -0.27 2.16 16.76
N VAL A 153 0.67 1.56 17.50
CA VAL A 153 0.37 0.74 18.67
C VAL A 153 0.17 1.66 19.88
N LEU A 154 -1.04 1.69 20.39
CA LEU A 154 -1.43 2.52 21.53
C LEU A 154 -1.15 1.78 22.84
N GLY A 155 0.10 1.74 23.26
CA GLY A 155 0.60 1.07 24.46
C GLY A 155 0.79 -0.43 24.30
N CYS A 156 -0.24 -1.18 23.96
CA CYS A 156 -0.17 -2.59 23.58
C CYS A 156 -1.30 -2.93 22.60
N ALA A 157 -1.13 -3.99 21.81
CA ALA A 157 -2.14 -4.41 20.85
C ALA A 157 -2.35 -5.92 20.83
N PHE A 158 -3.57 -6.33 20.52
CA PHE A 158 -3.91 -7.72 20.24
C PHE A 158 -3.32 -8.12 18.88
N ARG A 159 -2.71 -9.31 18.81
CA ARG A 159 -2.15 -9.86 17.56
C ARG A 159 -3.10 -10.93 17.02
N ALA A 160 -3.84 -10.57 16.00
CA ALA A 160 -4.80 -11.46 15.35
C ALA A 160 -4.14 -12.35 14.28
N ASP A 161 -4.71 -13.53 14.06
CA ASP A 161 -4.48 -14.37 12.88
C ASP A 161 -5.43 -13.94 11.74
N LEU A 162 -6.62 -13.45 12.10
CA LEU A 162 -7.64 -12.91 11.21
C LEU A 162 -8.25 -11.64 11.83
N THR A 163 -8.43 -10.61 11.03
CA THR A 163 -9.29 -9.46 11.36
C THR A 163 -10.47 -9.41 10.39
N VAL A 164 -11.68 -9.41 10.92
CA VAL A 164 -12.91 -9.19 10.14
C VAL A 164 -13.37 -7.77 10.35
N THR A 165 -13.21 -6.93 9.34
CA THR A 165 -13.58 -5.51 9.36
C THR A 165 -14.81 -5.26 8.49
N PHE A 166 -15.52 -4.16 8.73
CA PHE A 166 -16.84 -3.92 8.17
C PHE A 166 -16.87 -2.68 7.27
N GLY A 167 -17.54 -2.79 6.13
CA GLY A 167 -17.68 -1.75 5.12
C GLY A 167 -16.37 -1.49 4.37
N PHE A 168 -15.42 -0.85 5.03
CA PHE A 168 -14.12 -0.49 4.45
C PHE A 168 -12.97 -0.90 5.38
N ALA A 169 -11.81 -1.20 4.79
CA ALA A 169 -10.57 -1.35 5.54
C ALA A 169 -10.20 -0.01 6.21
N LYS A 170 -9.64 -0.06 7.41
CA LYS A 170 -9.12 1.10 8.12
C LYS A 170 -7.66 1.28 7.77
N VAL A 171 -7.23 2.53 7.62
CA VAL A 171 -5.83 2.86 7.27
C VAL A 171 -4.84 2.16 8.19
N GLY A 172 -5.12 2.16 9.48
CA GLY A 172 -4.28 1.54 10.49
C GLY A 172 -4.15 0.01 10.42
N GLN A 173 -5.05 -0.66 9.69
CA GLN A 173 -4.92 -2.10 9.40
C GLN A 173 -3.95 -2.39 8.26
N LEU A 174 -3.70 -1.39 7.41
CA LEU A 174 -2.94 -1.51 6.18
C LEU A 174 -1.51 -0.99 6.33
N LEU A 175 -1.30 0.02 7.18
CA LEU A 175 0.01 0.60 7.47
C LEU A 175 0.72 -0.14 8.60
N TYR A 176 2.05 -0.14 8.56
CA TYR A 176 2.88 -0.64 9.65
C TYR A 176 3.00 0.42 10.77
N PRO A 177 3.03 -0.01 12.05
CA PRO A 177 3.08 -1.40 12.53
C PRO A 177 1.72 -2.11 12.61
N GLY A 178 0.58 -1.46 12.46
CA GLY A 178 -0.76 -2.02 12.62
C GLY A 178 -1.02 -3.27 11.76
N ALA A 179 -0.51 -3.29 10.53
CA ALA A 179 -0.62 -4.43 9.63
C ALA A 179 -0.02 -5.73 10.20
N GLU A 180 0.98 -5.66 11.10
CA GLU A 180 1.53 -6.84 11.78
C GLU A 180 0.59 -7.46 12.81
N TYR A 181 -0.37 -6.68 13.29
CA TYR A 181 -1.35 -7.10 14.30
C TYR A 181 -2.68 -7.53 13.68
N THR A 182 -2.88 -7.22 12.42
CA THR A 182 -4.14 -7.46 11.69
C THR A 182 -4.30 -8.92 11.25
N GLY A 183 -3.20 -9.63 10.98
CA GLY A 183 -3.24 -10.95 10.36
C GLY A 183 -3.85 -10.91 8.94
N GLU A 184 -4.61 -11.93 8.57
CA GLU A 184 -5.41 -11.89 7.34
C GLU A 184 -6.55 -10.87 7.53
N LEU A 185 -6.69 -9.92 6.60
CA LEU A 185 -7.75 -8.92 6.65
C LEU A 185 -8.90 -9.32 5.73
N LYS A 186 -10.12 -9.41 6.30
CA LYS A 186 -11.35 -9.61 5.53
C LYS A 186 -12.29 -8.43 5.70
N VAL A 187 -12.51 -7.71 4.63
CA VAL A 187 -13.51 -6.63 4.57
C VAL A 187 -14.87 -7.25 4.23
N LYS A 188 -15.87 -7.02 5.07
CA LYS A 188 -17.22 -7.56 4.92
C LYS A 188 -18.24 -6.46 4.65
N ASP A 189 -19.06 -6.70 3.64
CA ASP A 189 -20.23 -5.86 3.39
C ASP A 189 -21.30 -6.10 4.47
N ILE A 190 -21.68 -5.02 5.15
CA ILE A 190 -22.75 -4.99 6.14
C ILE A 190 -23.92 -4.07 5.71
N GLY A 191 -23.88 -3.59 4.46
CA GLY A 191 -24.84 -2.62 3.92
C GLY A 191 -24.32 -1.19 3.97
N ILE A 192 -23.01 -1.02 4.08
CA ILE A 192 -22.30 0.24 3.92
C ILE A 192 -21.52 0.14 2.61
N ASP A 193 -21.90 0.91 1.62
CA ASP A 193 -21.33 0.89 0.28
C ASP A 193 -20.85 2.27 -0.18
N GLY A 194 -20.45 2.38 -1.45
CA GLY A 194 -19.99 3.64 -2.05
C GLY A 194 -21.04 4.77 -1.99
N HIS A 195 -22.33 4.46 -2.00
CA HIS A 195 -23.38 5.48 -1.85
C HIS A 195 -23.37 6.11 -0.45
N SER A 196 -22.91 5.36 0.57
CA SER A 196 -22.77 5.86 1.94
C SER A 196 -21.68 6.94 2.08
N LEU A 197 -20.77 7.04 1.12
CA LEU A 197 -19.76 8.11 1.06
C LEU A 197 -20.41 9.46 0.71
N PHE A 198 -21.48 9.47 -0.03
CA PHE A 198 -22.29 10.64 -0.35
C PHE A 198 -21.43 11.84 -0.71
N GLU A 199 -21.05 12.17 -1.84
CA GLU A 199 -20.24 13.33 -2.25
C GLU A 199 -18.89 13.51 -1.51
N ILE A 200 -18.57 12.66 -0.50
CA ILE A 200 -17.28 12.70 0.17
C ILE A 200 -16.27 12.00 -0.75
N ARG A 201 -15.27 12.74 -1.22
CA ARG A 201 -14.15 12.14 -1.94
C ARG A 201 -13.28 11.39 -0.93
N PRO A 202 -12.96 10.09 -1.15
CA PRO A 202 -12.02 9.39 -0.30
C PRO A 202 -10.65 10.08 -0.30
N GLU A 203 -10.06 10.29 0.86
CA GLU A 203 -8.71 10.83 0.97
C GLU A 203 -7.66 9.81 0.55
N LEU A 204 -7.95 8.53 0.74
CA LEU A 204 -7.07 7.41 0.41
C LEU A 204 -7.82 6.35 -0.39
N CYS A 205 -7.21 5.92 -1.50
CA CYS A 205 -7.70 4.87 -2.38
C CYS A 205 -6.68 3.73 -2.48
N CYS A 206 -7.14 2.54 -2.84
CA CYS A 206 -6.29 1.41 -3.22
C CYS A 206 -6.72 0.92 -4.60
N LEU A 207 -5.75 0.56 -5.45
CA LEU A 207 -6.02 -0.25 -6.62
C LEU A 207 -5.92 -1.73 -6.24
N GLU A 208 -6.84 -2.52 -6.73
CA GLU A 208 -6.83 -3.98 -6.57
C GLU A 208 -6.24 -4.65 -7.83
N PRO A 209 -5.68 -5.87 -7.72
CA PRO A 209 -5.17 -6.60 -8.88
C PRO A 209 -6.18 -6.71 -10.04
N GLY A 210 -7.49 -6.81 -9.72
CA GLY A 210 -8.56 -6.87 -10.72
C GLY A 210 -8.76 -5.60 -11.54
N ASP A 211 -8.30 -4.44 -11.06
CA ASP A 211 -8.44 -3.16 -11.76
C ASP A 211 -7.45 -3.04 -12.94
N LEU A 212 -6.35 -3.80 -12.87
CA LEU A 212 -5.23 -3.67 -13.81
C LEU A 212 -5.67 -3.84 -15.28
N ALA A 213 -6.47 -4.87 -15.57
CA ALA A 213 -6.95 -5.16 -16.93
C ALA A 213 -7.78 -4.04 -17.55
N GLY A 214 -8.55 -3.32 -16.72
CA GLY A 214 -9.43 -2.23 -17.16
C GLY A 214 -8.72 -0.90 -17.34
N LEU A 215 -7.57 -0.70 -16.67
CA LEU A 215 -6.86 0.58 -16.60
C LEU A 215 -5.63 0.65 -17.51
N LEU A 216 -5.03 -0.49 -17.87
CA LEU A 216 -3.88 -0.50 -18.79
C LEU A 216 -4.25 -0.04 -20.20
N PRO A 217 -3.30 0.62 -20.92
CA PRO A 217 -3.50 1.00 -22.32
C PRO A 217 -3.82 -0.21 -23.20
N ARG A 218 -4.91 -0.13 -23.93
CA ARG A 218 -5.33 -1.23 -24.82
C ARG A 218 -4.39 -1.36 -26.02
N ARG A 219 -4.02 -2.59 -26.33
CA ARG A 219 -3.27 -2.92 -27.56
C ARG A 219 -4.23 -3.32 -28.66
N THR A 220 -3.95 -2.88 -29.88
CA THR A 220 -4.74 -3.21 -31.08
C THR A 220 -3.94 -4.06 -32.03
N ASP A 221 -4.60 -4.98 -32.75
CA ASP A 221 -3.95 -5.88 -33.71
C ASP A 221 -3.26 -5.11 -34.85
N HIS A 222 -3.86 -4.00 -35.30
CA HIS A 222 -3.31 -3.11 -36.30
C HIS A 222 -2.51 -1.98 -35.66
N SER A 223 -1.28 -2.25 -35.27
CA SER A 223 -0.39 -1.30 -34.61
C SER A 223 1.08 -1.52 -34.99
N ASN A 224 1.93 -0.57 -34.65
CA ASN A 224 3.37 -0.63 -34.85
C ASN A 224 4.09 -0.12 -33.58
N LYS A 225 5.43 -0.28 -33.55
CA LYS A 225 6.22 0.14 -32.38
C LYS A 225 6.02 1.60 -31.98
N GLY A 226 5.73 2.51 -32.92
CA GLY A 226 5.43 3.92 -32.62
C GLY A 226 4.08 4.13 -31.93
N SER A 227 3.15 3.17 -32.05
CA SER A 227 1.81 3.27 -31.40
C SER A 227 1.88 3.12 -29.87
N TYR A 228 3.00 2.64 -29.32
CA TYR A 228 3.16 2.35 -27.89
C TYR A 228 4.24 3.20 -27.23
N GLY A 229 4.50 4.37 -27.81
CA GLY A 229 5.31 5.44 -27.24
C GLY A 229 6.81 5.24 -27.33
N LYS A 230 7.50 6.34 -27.04
CA LYS A 230 8.96 6.47 -27.05
C LYS A 230 9.42 6.89 -25.67
N LEU A 231 9.96 5.97 -24.90
CA LEU A 231 10.52 6.26 -23.58
C LEU A 231 12.00 6.59 -23.68
N LEU A 232 12.39 7.76 -23.18
CA LEU A 232 13.78 8.12 -22.93
C LEU A 232 14.17 7.76 -21.50
N ILE A 233 15.13 6.86 -21.33
CA ILE A 233 15.72 6.52 -20.03
C ILE A 233 17.09 7.20 -19.94
N VAL A 234 17.30 8.02 -18.92
CA VAL A 234 18.60 8.65 -18.64
C VAL A 234 19.15 8.03 -17.36
N ALA A 235 20.00 7.02 -17.53
CA ALA A 235 20.40 6.13 -16.44
C ALA A 235 21.77 5.49 -16.67
N GLY A 236 22.41 5.07 -15.59
CA GLY A 236 23.67 4.33 -15.64
C GLY A 236 24.87 5.22 -15.87
N SER A 237 25.67 5.39 -14.83
CA SER A 237 27.05 5.92 -14.88
C SER A 237 28.04 4.75 -14.80
N ARG A 238 29.33 5.05 -14.80
CA ARG A 238 30.40 4.05 -14.64
C ARG A 238 30.15 3.13 -13.45
N ASN A 239 30.16 1.83 -13.69
CA ASN A 239 29.87 0.75 -12.74
C ASN A 239 28.39 0.61 -12.33
N MET A 240 27.47 1.36 -12.93
CA MET A 240 26.01 1.28 -12.64
C MET A 240 25.16 0.99 -13.88
N ALA A 241 25.71 0.26 -14.87
CA ALA A 241 25.00 -0.15 -16.07
C ALA A 241 23.74 -0.99 -15.80
N GLY A 242 23.74 -1.76 -14.69
CA GLY A 242 22.60 -2.63 -14.29
C GLY A 242 21.32 -1.85 -14.06
N ALA A 243 21.38 -0.66 -13.47
CA ALA A 243 20.23 0.19 -13.23
C ALA A 243 19.52 0.59 -14.54
N ALA A 244 20.30 1.04 -15.53
CA ALA A 244 19.77 1.36 -16.86
C ALA A 244 19.19 0.12 -17.57
N ALA A 245 19.83 -1.04 -17.44
CA ALA A 245 19.36 -2.29 -18.03
C ALA A 245 18.03 -2.76 -17.40
N PHE A 246 17.88 -2.68 -16.06
CA PHE A 246 16.62 -3.03 -15.38
C PHE A 246 15.49 -2.11 -15.81
N SER A 247 15.71 -0.79 -15.83
CA SER A 247 14.70 0.17 -16.29
C SER A 247 14.28 -0.10 -17.74
N ALA A 248 15.24 -0.36 -18.65
CA ALA A 248 14.92 -0.62 -20.05
C ALA A 248 14.14 -1.93 -20.25
N ARG A 249 14.56 -3.02 -19.59
CA ARG A 249 13.86 -4.32 -19.66
C ARG A 249 12.45 -4.24 -19.07
N ALA A 250 12.30 -3.57 -17.93
CA ALA A 250 10.99 -3.35 -17.30
C ALA A 250 10.07 -2.53 -18.21
N ALA A 251 10.58 -1.50 -18.87
CA ALA A 251 9.83 -0.69 -19.82
C ALA A 251 9.30 -1.53 -21.00
N TYR A 252 10.14 -2.39 -21.60
CA TYR A 252 9.68 -3.29 -22.67
C TYR A 252 8.67 -4.32 -22.17
N ARG A 253 8.86 -4.90 -20.98
CA ARG A 253 7.89 -5.83 -20.39
C ARG A 253 6.55 -5.17 -20.10
N THR A 254 6.54 -3.86 -19.77
CA THR A 254 5.31 -3.08 -19.55
C THR A 254 4.65 -2.67 -20.87
N GLY A 255 5.36 -2.76 -21.99
CA GLY A 255 4.73 -2.56 -23.30
C GLY A 255 5.23 -1.37 -24.11
N SER A 256 6.29 -0.66 -23.71
CA SER A 256 6.89 0.41 -24.52
C SER A 256 7.21 -0.07 -25.93
N GLY A 257 6.87 0.72 -26.93
CA GLY A 257 7.19 0.42 -28.32
C GLY A 257 8.64 0.70 -28.69
N LEU A 258 9.20 1.76 -28.12
CA LEU A 258 10.59 2.19 -28.31
C LEU A 258 11.18 2.68 -26.99
N VAL A 259 12.36 2.18 -26.65
CA VAL A 259 13.13 2.67 -25.50
C VAL A 259 14.50 3.14 -25.99
N LYS A 260 14.87 4.37 -25.63
CA LYS A 260 16.22 4.90 -25.84
C LYS A 260 16.88 5.13 -24.49
N VAL A 261 18.08 4.62 -24.30
CA VAL A 261 18.86 4.79 -23.08
C VAL A 261 20.00 5.77 -23.32
N VAL A 262 19.99 6.87 -22.57
CA VAL A 262 21.12 7.79 -22.45
C VAL A 262 22.01 7.32 -21.30
N THR A 263 23.28 7.06 -21.56
CA THR A 263 24.23 6.51 -20.59
C THR A 263 25.67 6.87 -20.96
N GLU A 264 26.62 6.69 -20.02
CA GLU A 264 28.05 6.83 -20.33
C GLU A 264 28.51 5.80 -21.36
N GLU A 265 29.44 6.17 -22.24
CA GLU A 265 29.99 5.31 -23.31
C GLU A 265 30.52 3.98 -22.77
N CYS A 266 31.09 3.94 -21.57
CA CYS A 266 31.63 2.72 -20.96
C CYS A 266 30.55 1.64 -20.70
N ASN A 267 29.27 1.98 -20.70
CA ASN A 267 28.16 1.06 -20.48
C ASN A 267 27.57 0.47 -21.77
N ARG A 268 27.99 0.96 -22.94
CA ARG A 268 27.45 0.57 -24.26
C ARG A 268 27.32 -0.94 -24.43
N GLU A 269 28.43 -1.67 -24.33
CA GLU A 269 28.42 -3.11 -24.55
C GLU A 269 27.58 -3.86 -23.51
N ILE A 270 27.63 -3.41 -22.26
CA ILE A 270 26.90 -4.05 -21.16
C ILE A 270 25.39 -3.92 -21.39
N ILE A 271 24.92 -2.70 -21.69
CA ILE A 271 23.47 -2.47 -21.87
C ILE A 271 22.97 -3.14 -23.15
N GLN A 272 23.72 -3.10 -24.25
CA GLN A 272 23.34 -3.81 -25.48
C GLN A 272 23.30 -5.33 -25.30
N THR A 273 24.08 -5.88 -24.38
CA THR A 273 24.02 -7.30 -24.01
C THR A 273 22.81 -7.64 -23.15
N LEU A 274 22.47 -6.76 -22.18
CA LEU A 274 21.42 -7.02 -21.20
C LEU A 274 20.01 -6.59 -21.68
N ALA A 275 19.93 -5.62 -22.57
CA ALA A 275 18.70 -5.09 -23.15
C ALA A 275 18.91 -4.75 -24.64
N PRO A 276 19.10 -5.77 -25.50
CA PRO A 276 19.46 -5.58 -26.91
C PRO A 276 18.39 -4.84 -27.73
N GLU A 277 17.16 -4.80 -27.27
CA GLU A 277 16.06 -4.08 -27.92
C GLU A 277 16.19 -2.55 -27.76
N ALA A 278 16.96 -2.07 -26.77
CA ALA A 278 17.08 -0.64 -26.48
C ALA A 278 18.05 0.05 -27.46
N VAL A 279 17.65 1.24 -27.93
CA VAL A 279 18.54 2.13 -28.67
C VAL A 279 19.39 2.92 -27.68
N LEU A 280 20.68 3.08 -27.95
CA LEU A 280 21.57 3.83 -27.07
C LEU A 280 21.93 5.20 -27.64
N ALA A 281 21.96 6.22 -26.80
CA ALA A 281 22.60 7.49 -26.99
C ALA A 281 23.65 7.64 -25.89
N VAL A 282 24.92 7.61 -26.27
CA VAL A 282 26.00 7.58 -25.28
C VAL A 282 26.75 8.91 -25.24
N TYR A 283 27.24 9.25 -24.05
CA TYR A 283 28.03 10.47 -23.81
C TYR A 283 29.39 10.15 -23.19
N THR A 284 30.31 11.06 -23.36
CA THR A 284 31.66 11.03 -22.79
C THR A 284 31.92 12.32 -21.99
N GLU A 285 33.09 12.44 -21.38
CA GLU A 285 33.48 13.66 -20.65
C GLU A 285 33.55 14.92 -21.56
N GLU A 286 33.72 14.73 -22.87
CA GLU A 286 33.76 15.81 -23.86
C GLU A 286 32.40 16.27 -24.36
N THR A 287 31.30 15.59 -23.93
CA THR A 287 29.94 15.85 -24.42
C THR A 287 29.37 17.11 -23.76
N GLU A 288 28.90 18.03 -24.59
CA GLU A 288 28.12 19.18 -24.13
C GLU A 288 26.73 18.73 -23.68
N MET A 289 26.57 18.46 -22.38
CA MET A 289 25.43 17.72 -21.82
C MET A 289 24.09 18.40 -22.04
N GLU A 290 24.00 19.72 -21.87
CA GLU A 290 22.73 20.45 -22.03
C GLU A 290 22.22 20.38 -23.47
N ALA A 291 23.08 20.60 -24.46
CA ALA A 291 22.71 20.45 -25.88
C ALA A 291 22.38 19.01 -26.25
N PHE A 292 23.15 18.07 -25.73
CA PHE A 292 22.93 16.63 -25.97
C PHE A 292 21.61 16.17 -25.40
N ILE A 293 21.28 16.51 -24.13
CA ILE A 293 20.00 16.12 -23.50
C ILE A 293 18.82 16.77 -24.22
N ARG A 294 18.94 18.03 -24.61
CA ARG A 294 17.90 18.74 -25.39
C ARG A 294 17.55 18.02 -26.71
N GLU A 295 18.56 17.52 -27.41
CA GLU A 295 18.37 16.71 -28.62
C GLU A 295 17.60 15.41 -28.30
N GLN A 296 17.95 14.75 -27.19
CA GLN A 296 17.26 13.49 -26.83
C GLN A 296 15.82 13.73 -26.36
N LEU A 297 15.55 14.81 -25.63
CA LEU A 297 14.19 15.21 -25.22
C LEU A 297 13.25 15.41 -26.40
N ALA A 298 13.71 16.01 -27.48
CA ALA A 298 12.93 16.23 -28.70
C ALA A 298 12.43 14.92 -29.38
N TRP A 299 13.03 13.80 -29.06
CA TRP A 299 12.62 12.47 -29.56
C TRP A 299 11.58 11.79 -28.67
N ALA A 300 11.52 12.11 -27.39
CA ALA A 300 10.80 11.36 -26.37
C ALA A 300 9.31 11.73 -26.28
N ASP A 301 8.46 10.75 -25.94
CA ASP A 301 7.09 10.96 -25.50
C ASP A 301 6.99 10.95 -23.98
N ALA A 302 8.00 10.40 -23.28
CA ALA A 302 8.18 10.48 -21.81
C ALA A 302 9.64 10.27 -21.45
N VAL A 303 10.02 10.73 -20.24
CA VAL A 303 11.38 10.60 -19.69
C VAL A 303 11.36 9.89 -18.34
N ALA A 304 12.30 8.96 -18.11
CA ALA A 304 12.63 8.41 -16.81
C ALA A 304 14.13 8.63 -16.54
N ALA A 305 14.47 9.39 -15.50
CA ALA A 305 15.86 9.74 -15.24
C ALA A 305 16.27 9.49 -13.77
N GLY A 306 17.52 9.10 -13.58
CA GLY A 306 18.14 9.01 -12.26
C GLY A 306 18.69 7.64 -11.84
N PRO A 307 18.12 6.49 -12.23
CA PRO A 307 18.65 5.19 -11.83
C PRO A 307 20.15 5.05 -12.18
N GLY A 308 21.01 4.99 -11.14
CA GLY A 308 22.45 4.89 -11.32
C GLY A 308 23.10 6.01 -12.12
N LEU A 309 22.53 7.21 -12.14
CA LEU A 309 23.03 8.36 -12.90
C LEU A 309 24.32 8.95 -12.30
N GLY A 310 24.53 8.72 -11.01
CA GLY A 310 25.62 9.38 -10.26
C GLY A 310 25.28 10.83 -9.91
N ARG A 311 26.28 11.54 -9.35
CA ARG A 311 26.15 12.95 -8.93
C ARG A 311 27.29 13.81 -9.48
N SER A 312 27.69 13.55 -10.71
CA SER A 312 28.68 14.36 -11.42
C SER A 312 28.06 15.66 -11.92
N GLU A 313 28.90 16.63 -12.29
CA GLU A 313 28.44 17.85 -12.95
C GLU A 313 27.62 17.57 -14.20
N ALA A 314 27.96 16.52 -14.94
CA ALA A 314 27.18 16.07 -16.09
C ALA A 314 25.78 15.59 -15.68
N ALA A 315 25.65 14.87 -14.55
CA ALA A 315 24.38 14.44 -14.00
C ALA A 315 23.53 15.63 -13.51
N GLU A 316 24.15 16.61 -12.83
CA GLU A 316 23.46 17.83 -12.41
C GLU A 316 22.91 18.64 -13.59
N LYS A 317 23.74 18.86 -14.64
CA LYS A 317 23.32 19.53 -15.87
C LYS A 317 22.17 18.77 -16.53
N THR A 318 22.24 17.45 -16.56
CA THR A 318 21.19 16.58 -17.09
C THR A 318 19.86 16.77 -16.38
N VAL A 319 19.83 16.64 -15.05
CA VAL A 319 18.60 16.77 -14.24
C VAL A 319 18.02 18.18 -14.38
N ARG A 320 18.88 19.21 -14.32
CA ARG A 320 18.46 20.60 -14.52
C ARG A 320 17.83 20.83 -15.89
N THR A 321 18.47 20.33 -16.97
CA THR A 321 17.94 20.49 -18.34
C THR A 321 16.59 19.76 -18.51
N ILE A 322 16.44 18.55 -17.98
CA ILE A 322 15.16 17.84 -18.01
C ILE A 322 14.09 18.67 -17.32
N LEU A 323 14.32 19.17 -16.12
CA LEU A 323 13.32 19.94 -15.36
C LEU A 323 12.92 21.25 -16.02
N SER A 324 13.87 21.93 -16.66
CA SER A 324 13.63 23.24 -17.26
C SER A 324 13.11 23.19 -18.70
N GLU A 325 13.35 22.11 -19.44
CA GLU A 325 13.11 22.08 -20.88
C GLU A 325 12.27 20.89 -21.37
N ALA A 326 11.97 19.90 -20.54
CA ALA A 326 11.12 18.79 -20.97
C ALA A 326 9.66 19.25 -21.09
N GLU A 327 9.08 19.08 -22.28
CA GLU A 327 7.64 19.33 -22.56
C GLU A 327 6.78 18.06 -22.43
N VAL A 328 7.41 16.93 -22.14
CA VAL A 328 6.77 15.60 -21.97
C VAL A 328 6.80 15.17 -20.51
N PRO A 329 5.89 14.27 -20.07
CA PRO A 329 5.89 13.78 -18.69
C PRO A 329 7.23 13.16 -18.29
N CYS A 330 7.68 13.46 -17.07
CA CYS A 330 8.97 13.02 -16.54
C CYS A 330 8.82 12.26 -15.23
N LEU A 331 9.65 11.24 -15.05
CA LEU A 331 9.86 10.55 -13.79
C LEU A 331 11.33 10.74 -13.35
N LEU A 332 11.54 11.14 -12.09
CA LEU A 332 12.86 11.22 -11.48
C LEU A 332 12.96 10.29 -10.27
N ASP A 333 14.03 9.50 -10.24
CA ASP A 333 14.31 8.51 -9.19
C ASP A 333 15.78 8.57 -8.74
N ALA A 334 16.08 7.94 -7.63
CA ALA A 334 17.44 7.62 -7.17
C ALA A 334 18.38 8.85 -7.17
N ASP A 335 19.45 8.82 -7.99
CA ASP A 335 20.44 9.88 -8.00
C ASP A 335 19.89 11.25 -8.46
N ALA A 336 18.87 11.26 -9.32
CA ALA A 336 18.19 12.51 -9.67
C ALA A 336 17.51 13.15 -8.44
N LEU A 337 16.92 12.33 -7.56
CA LEU A 337 16.34 12.83 -6.29
C LEU A 337 17.39 13.32 -5.32
N ASN A 338 18.56 12.68 -5.30
CA ASN A 338 19.70 13.14 -4.50
C ASN A 338 20.20 14.51 -4.96
N ILE A 339 20.28 14.73 -6.28
CA ILE A 339 20.64 16.03 -6.87
C ILE A 339 19.58 17.08 -6.52
N LEU A 340 18.29 16.73 -6.62
CA LEU A 340 17.20 17.62 -6.24
C LEU A 340 17.23 18.04 -4.77
N ALA A 341 17.63 17.14 -3.88
CA ALA A 341 17.75 17.45 -2.46
C ALA A 341 18.84 18.51 -2.18
N GLU A 342 19.87 18.60 -3.04
CA GLU A 342 20.89 19.65 -2.98
C GLU A 342 20.41 20.96 -3.64
N HIS A 343 19.41 20.88 -4.54
CA HIS A 343 18.86 22.00 -5.30
C HIS A 343 17.33 22.09 -5.25
N PRO A 344 16.71 22.20 -4.05
CA PRO A 344 15.24 22.10 -3.91
C PRO A 344 14.47 23.18 -4.68
N GLY A 345 15.12 24.30 -4.99
CA GLY A 345 14.52 25.36 -5.81
C GLY A 345 14.21 24.97 -7.25
N TRP A 346 14.83 23.90 -7.77
CA TRP A 346 14.58 23.43 -9.13
C TRP A 346 13.21 22.75 -9.30
N LEU A 347 12.63 22.28 -8.20
CA LEU A 347 11.26 21.76 -8.21
C LEU A 347 10.19 22.85 -8.41
N LYS A 348 10.54 24.13 -8.20
CA LYS A 348 9.60 25.23 -8.41
C LYS A 348 9.68 25.69 -9.85
N GLY A 349 8.66 25.36 -10.64
CA GLY A 349 8.53 25.83 -12.03
C GLY A 349 9.01 24.82 -13.08
N HIS A 350 8.95 23.52 -12.78
CA HIS A 350 9.06 22.50 -13.82
C HIS A 350 7.98 22.67 -14.88
N ALA A 351 8.33 22.39 -16.15
CA ALA A 351 7.43 22.62 -17.29
C ALA A 351 6.52 21.43 -17.61
N CYS A 352 6.76 20.25 -17.01
CA CYS A 352 6.12 18.99 -17.35
C CYS A 352 5.37 18.38 -16.16
N GLY A 353 4.46 17.44 -16.41
CA GLY A 353 3.94 16.54 -15.38
C GLY A 353 5.07 15.72 -14.78
N LEU A 354 5.34 15.88 -13.49
CA LEU A 354 6.52 15.31 -12.83
C LEU A 354 6.13 14.27 -11.79
N ILE A 355 6.73 13.08 -11.90
CA ILE A 355 6.65 12.01 -10.90
C ILE A 355 8.00 11.89 -10.21
N LEU A 356 7.99 11.90 -8.88
CA LEU A 356 9.14 11.58 -8.04
C LEU A 356 8.91 10.27 -7.31
N THR A 357 9.92 9.40 -7.25
CA THR A 357 9.79 8.08 -6.63
C THR A 357 10.73 7.87 -5.43
N PRO A 358 10.69 8.75 -4.40
CA PRO A 358 11.60 8.65 -3.28
C PRO A 358 11.33 7.44 -2.38
N HIS A 359 12.38 6.75 -1.92
CA HIS A 359 12.30 5.94 -0.72
C HIS A 359 12.43 6.84 0.53
N LEU A 360 12.19 6.30 1.73
CA LEU A 360 12.21 7.10 2.97
C LEU A 360 13.49 7.94 3.17
N GLY A 361 14.64 7.38 2.80
CA GLY A 361 15.93 8.11 2.93
C GLY A 361 16.08 9.28 1.93
N GLU A 362 15.57 9.12 0.71
CA GLU A 362 15.52 10.19 -0.29
C GLU A 362 14.50 11.25 0.11
N MET A 363 13.33 10.84 0.59
CA MET A 363 12.31 11.76 1.10
C MET A 363 12.82 12.56 2.31
N SER A 364 13.57 11.91 3.19
CA SER A 364 14.23 12.59 4.33
C SER A 364 15.20 13.69 3.87
N ARG A 365 15.96 13.44 2.80
CA ARG A 365 16.87 14.46 2.22
C ARG A 365 16.12 15.60 1.53
N LEU A 366 15.04 15.27 0.80
CA LEU A 366 14.22 16.26 0.10
C LEU A 366 13.46 17.19 1.07
N THR A 367 12.98 16.65 2.20
CA THR A 367 12.13 17.40 3.14
C THR A 367 12.91 17.94 4.36
N GLY A 368 14.08 17.40 4.65
CA GLY A 368 14.77 17.64 5.93
C GLY A 368 14.14 16.96 7.15
N THR A 369 13.07 16.16 6.95
CA THR A 369 12.35 15.46 8.02
C THR A 369 12.99 14.11 8.33
N GLY A 370 13.06 13.74 9.61
CA GLY A 370 13.64 12.45 10.02
C GLY A 370 12.80 11.24 9.57
N ILE A 371 13.45 10.14 9.17
CA ILE A 371 12.78 8.91 8.71
C ILE A 371 11.67 8.41 9.67
N PRO A 372 11.91 8.36 11.02
CA PRO A 372 10.86 7.90 11.94
C PRO A 372 9.61 8.81 11.96
N GLU A 373 9.77 10.09 11.69
CA GLU A 373 8.66 11.03 11.59
C GLU A 373 7.89 10.86 10.29
N ILE A 374 8.62 10.66 9.18
CA ILE A 374 8.01 10.36 7.88
C ILE A 374 7.17 9.08 7.97
N GLN A 375 7.70 8.01 8.58
CA GLN A 375 6.99 6.74 8.73
C GLN A 375 5.68 6.88 9.52
N LYS A 376 5.70 7.67 10.60
CA LYS A 376 4.49 7.94 11.40
C LYS A 376 3.40 8.69 10.65
N LYS A 377 3.77 9.48 9.63
CA LYS A 377 2.87 10.36 8.89
C LYS A 377 2.99 10.18 7.37
N ILE A 378 3.26 8.95 6.94
CA ILE A 378 3.67 8.66 5.56
C ILE A 378 2.68 9.21 4.52
N ILE A 379 1.37 9.10 4.77
CA ILE A 379 0.32 9.63 3.89
C ILE A 379 0.38 11.15 3.85
N SER A 380 0.38 11.80 5.01
CA SER A 380 0.43 13.27 5.08
C SER A 380 1.69 13.85 4.47
N VAL A 381 2.84 13.18 4.64
CA VAL A 381 4.11 13.63 4.04
C VAL A 381 4.07 13.52 2.52
N ALA A 382 3.55 12.42 1.97
CA ALA A 382 3.42 12.25 0.54
C ALA A 382 2.45 13.27 -0.06
N ASP A 383 1.30 13.49 0.57
CA ASP A 383 0.29 14.45 0.15
C ASP A 383 0.80 15.89 0.20
N GLN A 384 1.37 16.31 1.33
CA GLN A 384 1.89 17.67 1.51
C GLN A 384 3.00 17.98 0.52
N PHE A 385 3.94 17.05 0.30
CA PHE A 385 5.02 17.24 -0.66
C PHE A 385 4.49 17.33 -2.09
N ALA A 386 3.52 16.48 -2.45
CA ALA A 386 2.87 16.53 -3.75
C ALA A 386 2.21 17.89 -4.01
N ASN A 387 1.45 18.39 -3.03
CA ASN A 387 0.75 19.68 -3.13
C ASN A 387 1.71 20.88 -3.10
N GLU A 388 2.80 20.83 -2.32
CA GLU A 388 3.76 21.94 -2.20
C GLU A 388 4.52 22.20 -3.50
N TYR A 389 4.90 21.11 -4.20
CA TYR A 389 5.74 21.20 -5.41
C TYR A 389 4.98 20.94 -6.70
N ASP A 390 3.68 20.67 -6.65
CA ASP A 390 2.86 20.29 -7.80
C ASP A 390 3.41 19.05 -8.55
N VAL A 391 3.82 18.01 -7.79
CA VAL A 391 4.44 16.79 -8.31
C VAL A 391 3.71 15.56 -7.77
N ILE A 392 3.69 14.49 -8.55
CA ILE A 392 3.22 13.21 -8.04
C ILE A 392 4.34 12.56 -7.24
N THR A 393 4.06 12.21 -5.99
CA THR A 393 5.04 11.66 -5.05
C THR A 393 4.76 10.18 -4.81
N VAL A 394 5.61 9.30 -5.32
CA VAL A 394 5.57 7.86 -5.04
C VAL A 394 6.52 7.55 -3.88
N LEU A 395 6.04 7.68 -2.66
CA LEU A 395 6.83 7.45 -1.45
C LEU A 395 6.93 5.96 -1.14
N LYS A 396 8.11 5.40 -1.44
CA LYS A 396 8.39 3.96 -1.33
C LYS A 396 8.69 3.54 0.10
N ASP A 397 7.91 2.60 0.63
CA ASP A 397 8.17 1.86 1.87
C ASP A 397 7.53 0.47 1.74
N ALA A 398 7.45 -0.30 2.82
CA ALA A 398 6.73 -1.58 2.88
C ALA A 398 5.26 -1.46 2.38
N ARG A 399 4.69 -0.28 2.49
CA ARG A 399 3.46 0.17 1.81
C ARG A 399 3.79 1.46 1.07
N THR A 400 3.74 1.42 -0.24
CA THR A 400 3.99 2.62 -1.05
C THR A 400 2.77 3.52 -1.05
N VAL A 401 2.99 4.80 -0.74
CA VAL A 401 1.96 5.85 -0.78
C VAL A 401 2.21 6.74 -1.98
N ILE A 402 1.18 6.99 -2.77
CA ILE A 402 1.24 7.90 -3.92
C ILE A 402 0.41 9.14 -3.60
N GLY A 403 1.05 10.28 -3.43
CA GLY A 403 0.41 11.58 -3.29
C GLY A 403 0.19 12.22 -4.65
N ILE A 404 -1.03 12.73 -4.89
CA ILE A 404 -1.43 13.40 -6.12
C ILE A 404 -1.88 14.83 -5.80
N PRO A 405 -1.32 15.86 -6.44
CA PRO A 405 -1.67 17.25 -6.16
C PRO A 405 -3.18 17.51 -6.32
N GLY A 406 -3.84 18.05 -5.27
CA GLY A 406 -5.29 18.28 -5.26
C GLY A 406 -6.16 17.04 -5.41
N GLY A 407 -5.56 15.84 -5.37
CA GLY A 407 -6.18 14.55 -5.56
C GLY A 407 -6.34 13.73 -4.27
N SER A 408 -6.79 12.49 -4.41
CA SER A 408 -6.73 11.48 -3.36
C SER A 408 -5.34 10.83 -3.36
N CYS A 409 -4.84 10.43 -2.20
CA CYS A 409 -3.68 9.57 -2.14
C CYS A 409 -4.04 8.13 -2.53
N TYR A 410 -3.06 7.38 -3.04
CA TYR A 410 -3.20 5.93 -3.24
C TYR A 410 -2.24 5.17 -2.31
N LEU A 411 -2.72 4.04 -1.80
CA LEU A 411 -1.92 3.10 -1.02
C LEU A 411 -1.80 1.79 -1.78
N ASN A 412 -0.57 1.37 -2.06
CA ASN A 412 -0.33 0.06 -2.67
C ASN A 412 -0.18 -1.02 -1.61
N LEU A 413 -0.92 -2.12 -1.77
CA LEU A 413 -0.94 -3.26 -0.86
C LEU A 413 -0.20 -4.48 -1.41
N THR A 414 0.19 -4.48 -2.69
CA THR A 414 0.94 -5.58 -3.31
C THR A 414 2.43 -5.49 -3.02
N GLY A 415 3.10 -6.61 -3.18
CA GLY A 415 4.53 -6.72 -2.91
C GLY A 415 4.85 -7.34 -1.55
N ASN A 416 6.10 -7.68 -1.37
CA ASN A 416 6.59 -8.37 -0.19
C ASN A 416 8.01 -7.94 0.19
N HIS A 417 8.45 -8.32 1.40
CA HIS A 417 9.76 -7.93 1.93
C HIS A 417 10.97 -8.45 1.13
N GLY A 418 10.79 -9.43 0.24
CA GLY A 418 11.84 -9.89 -0.68
C GLY A 418 12.23 -8.83 -1.70
N MET A 419 11.34 -7.87 -1.97
CA MET A 419 11.61 -6.74 -2.88
C MET A 419 12.56 -5.69 -2.29
N ALA A 420 12.97 -5.83 -1.03
CA ALA A 420 14.02 -5.00 -0.41
C ALA A 420 15.41 -5.43 -0.92
N THR A 421 15.63 -5.29 -2.22
CA THR A 421 16.86 -5.62 -2.95
C THR A 421 17.24 -4.50 -3.91
N ALA A 422 18.54 -4.37 -4.18
CA ALA A 422 19.04 -3.38 -5.13
C ALA A 422 18.47 -3.62 -6.53
N GLY A 423 18.10 -2.58 -7.24
CA GLY A 423 17.51 -2.66 -8.57
C GLY A 423 15.99 -2.72 -8.63
N ALA A 424 15.29 -2.99 -7.52
CA ALA A 424 13.82 -3.03 -7.50
C ALA A 424 13.20 -1.66 -7.85
N GLY A 425 13.79 -0.56 -7.38
CA GLY A 425 13.39 0.80 -7.77
C GLY A 425 13.61 1.09 -9.25
N ASP A 426 14.73 0.61 -9.82
CA ASP A 426 15.05 0.79 -11.24
C ASP A 426 14.00 0.10 -12.13
N VAL A 427 13.52 -1.07 -11.71
CA VAL A 427 12.40 -1.77 -12.38
C VAL A 427 11.13 -0.93 -12.31
N LEU A 428 10.79 -0.36 -11.15
CA LEU A 428 9.62 0.51 -10.98
C LEU A 428 9.70 1.75 -11.89
N SER A 429 10.88 2.39 -11.98
CA SER A 429 11.10 3.54 -12.85
C SER A 429 10.85 3.20 -14.33
N GLY A 430 11.26 2.00 -14.77
CA GLY A 430 10.98 1.49 -16.11
C GLY A 430 9.48 1.24 -16.36
N ILE A 431 8.77 0.70 -15.37
CA ILE A 431 7.32 0.44 -15.46
C ILE A 431 6.54 1.74 -15.60
N ILE A 432 6.72 2.68 -14.66
CA ILE A 432 5.99 3.96 -14.68
C ILE A 432 6.36 4.76 -15.93
N GLY A 433 7.66 4.85 -16.27
CA GLY A 433 8.12 5.52 -17.48
C GLY A 433 7.49 4.95 -18.75
N SER A 434 7.32 3.61 -18.82
CA SER A 434 6.63 2.96 -19.92
C SER A 434 5.17 3.38 -20.05
N LEU A 435 4.44 3.45 -18.94
CA LEU A 435 3.03 3.86 -18.93
C LEU A 435 2.89 5.32 -19.36
N LEU A 436 3.77 6.21 -18.91
CA LEU A 436 3.83 7.60 -19.38
C LEU A 436 4.08 7.66 -20.89
N GLY A 437 5.07 6.91 -21.39
CA GLY A 437 5.39 6.85 -22.82
C GLY A 437 4.25 6.31 -23.67
N GLN A 438 3.41 5.44 -23.13
CA GLN A 438 2.20 4.92 -23.77
C GLN A 438 1.00 5.90 -23.72
N GLY A 439 1.20 7.09 -23.13
CA GLY A 439 0.24 8.18 -23.16
C GLY A 439 -0.70 8.23 -21.94
N LEU A 440 -0.42 7.52 -20.85
CA LEU A 440 -1.12 7.76 -19.61
C LEU A 440 -0.66 9.08 -19.00
N ASP A 441 -1.63 9.79 -18.42
CA ASP A 441 -1.31 10.95 -17.58
C ASP A 441 -0.54 10.51 -16.32
N PRO A 442 0.27 11.41 -15.73
CA PRO A 442 1.08 11.08 -14.56
C PRO A 442 0.27 10.61 -13.34
N GLU A 443 -0.94 11.14 -13.13
CA GLU A 443 -1.82 10.79 -12.01
C GLU A 443 -2.28 9.34 -12.10
N SER A 444 -2.52 8.85 -13.31
CA SER A 444 -2.89 7.46 -13.59
C SER A 444 -1.67 6.54 -13.67
N ALA A 445 -0.58 7.00 -14.28
CA ALA A 445 0.62 6.17 -14.52
C ALA A 445 1.33 5.77 -13.21
N ALA A 446 1.35 6.65 -12.21
CA ALA A 446 2.04 6.37 -10.95
C ALA A 446 1.38 5.23 -10.15
N PRO A 447 0.09 5.28 -9.76
CA PRO A 447 -0.53 4.18 -9.03
C PRO A 447 -0.62 2.90 -9.87
N LEU A 448 -0.89 3.02 -11.18
CA LEU A 448 -0.99 1.88 -12.09
C LEU A 448 0.37 1.22 -12.36
N GLY A 449 1.48 1.93 -12.22
CA GLY A 449 2.82 1.35 -12.32
C GLY A 449 3.29 0.67 -11.02
N VAL A 450 2.91 1.21 -9.87
CA VAL A 450 3.25 0.63 -8.57
C VAL A 450 2.52 -0.70 -8.33
N LEU A 451 1.27 -0.81 -8.76
CA LEU A 451 0.47 -2.04 -8.60
C LEU A 451 1.12 -3.27 -9.26
N PRO A 452 1.39 -3.31 -10.57
CA PRO A 452 2.01 -4.48 -11.22
C PRO A 452 3.46 -4.69 -10.78
N HIS A 453 4.18 -3.66 -10.34
CA HIS A 453 5.50 -3.82 -9.74
C HIS A 453 5.43 -4.67 -8.46
N GLY A 454 4.49 -4.40 -7.56
CA GLY A 454 4.27 -5.20 -6.36
C GLY A 454 3.78 -6.62 -6.70
N MET A 455 2.81 -6.76 -7.62
CA MET A 455 2.31 -8.05 -8.10
C MET A 455 3.44 -8.90 -8.73
N ALA A 456 4.35 -8.29 -9.48
CA ALA A 456 5.53 -8.96 -10.04
C ALA A 456 6.45 -9.50 -8.94
N GLY A 457 6.63 -8.74 -7.86
CA GLY A 457 7.35 -9.18 -6.67
C GLY A 457 6.69 -10.37 -5.98
N ASP A 458 5.37 -10.39 -5.89
CA ASP A 458 4.62 -11.51 -5.30
C ASP A 458 4.68 -12.76 -6.19
N ALA A 459 4.53 -12.60 -7.51
CA ALA A 459 4.66 -13.67 -8.48
C ALA A 459 6.09 -14.28 -8.49
N ALA A 460 7.11 -13.44 -8.44
CA ALA A 460 8.50 -13.88 -8.34
C ALA A 460 8.79 -14.61 -7.02
N ALA A 461 8.30 -14.08 -5.90
CA ALA A 461 8.47 -14.69 -4.58
C ALA A 461 7.78 -16.06 -4.47
N ALA A 462 6.68 -16.27 -5.20
CA ALA A 462 6.03 -17.58 -5.26
C ALA A 462 6.90 -18.66 -5.93
N GLN A 463 7.81 -18.25 -6.84
CA GLN A 463 8.70 -19.16 -7.55
C GLN A 463 10.07 -19.33 -6.85
N THR A 464 10.67 -18.21 -6.40
CA THR A 464 12.05 -18.21 -5.87
C THR A 464 12.11 -18.17 -4.34
N GLY A 465 10.98 -17.85 -3.67
CA GLY A 465 10.93 -17.52 -2.26
C GLY A 465 11.37 -16.07 -2.00
N LYS A 466 10.79 -15.47 -0.95
CA LYS A 466 11.03 -14.05 -0.60
C LYS A 466 12.50 -13.74 -0.28
N ARG A 467 13.27 -14.72 0.22
CA ARG A 467 14.66 -14.52 0.67
C ARG A 467 15.66 -14.44 -0.48
N SER A 468 15.40 -15.11 -1.59
CA SER A 468 16.29 -15.21 -2.75
C SER A 468 15.88 -14.34 -3.93
N LEU A 469 14.86 -13.52 -3.75
CA LEU A 469 14.31 -12.64 -4.78
C LEU A 469 15.35 -11.57 -5.19
N MET A 470 15.54 -11.41 -6.49
CA MET A 470 16.41 -10.40 -7.11
C MET A 470 15.61 -9.49 -8.04
N ALA A 471 16.17 -8.33 -8.40
CA ALA A 471 15.51 -7.38 -9.31
C ALA A 471 15.25 -7.99 -10.72
N SER A 472 16.09 -8.89 -11.19
CA SER A 472 15.85 -9.63 -12.43
C SER A 472 14.58 -10.47 -12.39
N ASP A 473 14.25 -11.05 -11.22
CA ASP A 473 13.04 -11.87 -11.04
C ASP A 473 11.78 -11.01 -11.11
N LEU A 474 11.86 -9.73 -10.68
CA LEU A 474 10.76 -8.78 -10.83
C LEU A 474 10.42 -8.53 -12.31
N VAL A 475 11.44 -8.40 -13.17
CA VAL A 475 11.23 -8.21 -14.61
C VAL A 475 10.53 -9.42 -15.24
N GLU A 476 10.89 -10.64 -14.83
CA GLU A 476 10.24 -11.86 -15.30
C GLU A 476 8.86 -12.06 -14.64
N GLY A 477 8.71 -11.72 -13.35
CA GLY A 477 7.43 -11.71 -12.66
C GLY A 477 6.42 -10.75 -13.28
N LEU A 478 6.88 -9.58 -13.78
CA LEU A 478 6.05 -8.64 -14.51
C LEU A 478 5.47 -9.25 -15.79
N ALA A 479 6.28 -10.02 -16.54
CA ALA A 479 5.78 -10.73 -17.72
C ALA A 479 4.71 -11.77 -17.37
N ALA A 480 4.81 -12.43 -16.22
CA ALA A 480 3.80 -13.36 -15.74
C ALA A 480 2.49 -12.66 -15.39
N VAL A 481 2.57 -11.54 -14.68
CA VAL A 481 1.40 -10.71 -14.29
C VAL A 481 0.66 -10.20 -15.53
N LEU A 482 1.39 -9.63 -16.50
CA LEU A 482 0.78 -9.02 -17.68
C LEU A 482 0.29 -10.04 -18.72
N ARG A 483 0.72 -11.31 -18.65
CA ARG A 483 0.22 -12.39 -19.51
C ARG A 483 -1.22 -12.79 -19.18
N GLU A 484 -1.67 -12.57 -17.97
CA GLU A 484 -3.00 -12.96 -17.50
C GLU A 484 -4.08 -11.91 -17.83
N LEU A 485 -3.68 -10.81 -18.48
CA LEU A 485 -4.54 -9.69 -18.88
C LEU A 485 -4.86 -9.74 -20.37
#